data_c6d3c051c460de97cb6d724739e30a1f
#
_entry.id   c6d3c051c460de97cb6d724739e30a1f
#
_cell.length_a   1.000
_cell.length_b   1.000
_cell.length_c   1.000
_cell.angle_alpha   90.00
_cell.angle_beta   90.00
_cell.angle_gamma   90.00
#
_symmetry.space_group_name_H-M   'P 1'
#
loop_
_entity.id
_entity.type
_entity.pdbx_description
1 polymer ?
#
loop_
_entity_poly.entity_id
_entity_poly.type
_entity_poly.pdbx_seq_one_letter_code
_entity_poly.pdbx_strand_id
1 'polypeptide(L)'
;MTGQFKWRLGMPAAALLALGTLTGMPSGVKGQVATPSLAPSFQRVTPGATTPDRDGFLRRWLLLEPIDKPNRSNSGFTATYVRQALTAPYFPGQFTALPRDGQVVRAAQPLRWHALDSTNFDVKLFDFAKALGKPTYGVIFWAVTIVDSPREMRDVRMTVGSNSASIWWLNGKETVGLFNDRRMVMDDVLSDRVTLRKGRNVIRGAVINGPGLSDFCVRFVDANGRPITEVKTDVR
;
A
#
# COMPACT_ATOMS: atom_id res chain seq x y z
N MET A 1 36.53 -3.81 -65.90
CA MET A 1 37.80 -4.56 -65.68
C MET A 1 37.48 -5.48 -64.51
N THR A 2 36.92 -6.64 -64.78
CA THR A 2 37.52 -7.98 -65.08
C THR A 2 38.45 -8.47 -63.98
N GLY A 3 38.02 -9.61 -63.38
CA GLY A 3 38.90 -10.46 -62.62
C GLY A 3 38.16 -11.45 -61.73
N GLN A 4 37.53 -12.46 -62.33
CA GLN A 4 37.15 -13.71 -61.65
C GLN A 4 38.37 -14.60 -61.48
N PHE A 5 38.43 -15.29 -60.32
CA PHE A 5 39.21 -16.54 -60.25
C PHE A 5 38.48 -17.62 -59.45
N LYS A 6 38.11 -18.71 -60.16
CA LYS A 6 37.65 -20.00 -59.60
C LYS A 6 38.88 -20.94 -59.51
N TRP A 7 38.87 -21.88 -58.54
CA TRP A 7 39.33 -23.26 -58.60
C TRP A 7 38.93 -23.97 -57.30
N ARG A 8 38.16 -24.92 -57.27
CA ARG A 8 38.01 -26.35 -57.50
C ARG A 8 38.64 -27.23 -56.42
N LEU A 9 37.77 -28.03 -55.75
CA LEU A 9 37.74 -29.49 -55.51
C LEU A 9 38.90 -30.18 -54.77
N GLY A 10 38.52 -30.95 -53.78
CA GLY A 10 39.23 -32.09 -53.21
C GLY A 10 38.56 -32.66 -51.93
N MET A 11 37.68 -33.66 -52.09
CA MET A 11 37.40 -34.63 -51.01
C MET A 11 38.44 -35.76 -51.08
N PRO A 12 38.69 -36.50 -49.98
CA PRO A 12 37.83 -37.63 -49.63
C PRO A 12 37.66 -37.91 -48.13
N ALA A 13 36.72 -38.81 -47.89
CA ALA A 13 36.18 -39.35 -46.65
C ALA A 13 37.19 -40.13 -45.80
N ALA A 14 36.96 -40.06 -44.47
CA ALA A 14 37.20 -41.21 -43.59
C ALA A 14 36.24 -41.10 -42.40
N ALA A 15 35.40 -42.08 -42.26
CA ALA A 15 34.48 -42.30 -41.15
C ALA A 15 35.26 -42.83 -39.94
N LEU A 16 35.00 -42.26 -38.78
CA LEU A 16 35.30 -42.89 -37.50
C LEU A 16 34.06 -42.69 -36.58
N LEU A 17 33.36 -43.82 -36.37
CA LEU A 17 32.35 -43.95 -35.31
C LEU A 17 33.05 -43.85 -33.95
N ALA A 18 32.70 -42.83 -33.16
CA ALA A 18 32.97 -42.80 -31.74
C ALA A 18 31.60 -42.84 -31.01
N LEU A 19 31.27 -43.99 -30.40
CA LEU A 19 30.21 -44.06 -29.39
C LEU A 19 30.61 -43.19 -28.18
N GLY A 20 30.00 -42.03 -28.07
CA GLY A 20 30.11 -41.20 -26.87
C GLY A 20 28.85 -41.41 -26.01
N THR A 21 29.06 -41.94 -24.82
CA THR A 21 28.06 -42.09 -23.76
C THR A 21 27.42 -40.73 -23.42
N LEU A 22 26.10 -40.61 -23.59
CA LEU A 22 25.33 -39.50 -23.08
C LEU A 22 25.33 -39.57 -21.55
N THR A 23 26.18 -38.82 -20.91
CA THR A 23 26.02 -38.48 -19.49
C THR A 23 24.92 -37.41 -19.38
N GLY A 24 23.81 -37.80 -18.74
CA GLY A 24 22.67 -36.93 -18.51
C GLY A 24 23.10 -35.66 -17.78
N MET A 25 22.85 -34.51 -18.39
CA MET A 25 22.91 -33.23 -17.71
C MET A 25 21.82 -33.18 -16.65
N PRO A 26 22.13 -32.72 -15.40
CA PRO A 26 21.09 -32.55 -14.42
C PRO A 26 20.10 -31.48 -14.90
N SER A 27 18.83 -31.87 -14.96
CA SER A 27 17.72 -30.99 -15.25
C SER A 27 17.81 -29.76 -14.32
N GLY A 28 18.02 -28.59 -14.92
CA GLY A 28 18.07 -27.33 -14.16
C GLY A 28 16.84 -27.20 -13.28
N VAL A 29 17.06 -27.07 -12.00
CA VAL A 29 16.03 -26.70 -11.02
C VAL A 29 15.47 -25.38 -11.50
N LYS A 30 14.27 -25.39 -12.08
CA LYS A 30 13.49 -24.18 -12.35
C LYS A 30 13.27 -23.55 -10.97
N GLY A 31 14.01 -22.49 -10.66
CA GLY A 31 13.80 -21.70 -9.47
C GLY A 31 12.31 -21.31 -9.44
N GLN A 32 11.60 -21.83 -8.47
CA GLN A 32 10.20 -21.51 -8.24
C GLN A 32 10.20 -20.04 -7.83
N VAL A 33 9.80 -19.15 -8.74
CA VAL A 33 9.58 -17.73 -8.42
C VAL A 33 8.50 -17.72 -7.34
N ALA A 34 8.91 -17.39 -6.12
CA ALA A 34 7.99 -17.32 -5.00
C ALA A 34 6.84 -16.36 -5.37
N THR A 35 5.61 -16.87 -5.31
CA THR A 35 4.42 -16.04 -5.52
C THR A 35 4.45 -14.91 -4.48
N PRO A 36 4.33 -13.64 -4.89
CA PRO A 36 4.30 -12.53 -3.95
C PRO A 36 3.23 -12.79 -2.87
N SER A 37 3.60 -12.63 -1.62
CA SER A 37 2.72 -12.88 -0.48
C SER A 37 2.53 -11.61 0.32
N LEU A 38 1.33 -11.41 0.86
CA LEU A 38 1.04 -10.33 1.82
C LEU A 38 1.77 -10.52 3.16
N ALA A 39 2.13 -11.76 3.51
CA ALA A 39 3.01 -12.02 4.66
C ALA A 39 4.47 -11.58 4.35
N PRO A 40 5.24 -11.11 5.36
CA PRO A 40 4.85 -11.07 6.78
C PRO A 40 4.09 -9.80 7.19
N SER A 41 3.95 -8.79 6.34
CA SER A 41 3.43 -7.46 6.70
C SER A 41 1.94 -7.43 6.99
N PHE A 42 1.16 -8.40 6.45
CA PHE A 42 -0.28 -8.45 6.60
C PHE A 42 -0.81 -9.84 6.87
N GLN A 43 -1.98 -9.88 7.54
CA GLN A 43 -2.82 -11.05 7.74
C GLN A 43 -4.22 -10.76 7.20
N ARG A 44 -4.94 -11.83 6.83
CA ARG A 44 -6.38 -11.71 6.54
C ARG A 44 -7.13 -11.32 7.80
N VAL A 45 -8.13 -10.45 7.67
CA VAL A 45 -8.97 -10.06 8.79
C VAL A 45 -9.69 -11.28 9.38
N THR A 46 -9.69 -11.37 10.71
CA THR A 46 -10.52 -12.33 11.44
C THR A 46 -11.94 -11.80 11.56
N PRO A 47 -12.95 -12.67 11.68
CA PRO A 47 -14.32 -12.25 11.97
C PRO A 47 -14.43 -11.42 13.27
N GLY A 48 -15.29 -10.39 13.24
CA GLY A 48 -15.50 -9.49 14.36
C GLY A 48 -14.53 -8.31 14.41
N ALA A 49 -14.85 -7.33 15.24
CA ALA A 49 -14.02 -6.15 15.48
C ALA A 49 -12.81 -6.50 16.36
N THR A 50 -11.69 -5.80 16.17
CA THR A 50 -10.46 -5.94 16.97
C THR A 50 -10.18 -4.66 17.75
N THR A 51 -9.43 -4.76 18.83
CA THR A 51 -8.87 -3.60 19.52
C THR A 51 -7.61 -3.10 18.80
N PRO A 52 -7.26 -1.81 18.94
CA PRO A 52 -5.90 -1.35 18.63
C PRO A 52 -4.85 -2.18 19.35
N ASP A 53 -3.60 -2.05 18.97
CA ASP A 53 -2.52 -2.67 19.72
C ASP A 53 -2.32 -1.98 21.10
N ARG A 54 -1.37 -2.48 21.90
CA ARG A 54 -1.09 -1.96 23.26
C ARG A 54 -0.74 -0.47 23.27
N ASP A 55 -0.18 0.04 22.17
CA ASP A 55 0.23 1.43 22.00
C ASP A 55 -0.84 2.28 21.31
N GLY A 56 -2.04 1.70 21.04
CA GLY A 56 -3.21 2.37 20.48
C GLY A 56 -3.24 2.43 18.96
N PHE A 57 -2.28 1.83 18.24
CA PHE A 57 -2.25 1.89 16.79
C PHE A 57 -3.34 1.05 16.14
N LEU A 58 -4.00 1.64 15.13
CA LEU A 58 -5.05 1.00 14.35
C LEU A 58 -4.42 0.14 13.26
N ARG A 59 -4.57 -1.18 13.37
CA ARG A 59 -3.93 -2.12 12.44
C ARG A 59 -4.88 -2.73 11.40
N ARG A 60 -6.20 -2.61 11.59
CA ARG A 60 -7.22 -3.16 10.68
C ARG A 60 -7.70 -2.13 9.68
N TRP A 61 -7.53 -2.42 8.40
CA TRP A 61 -7.82 -1.48 7.31
C TRP A 61 -8.40 -2.17 6.08
N LEU A 62 -9.24 -1.42 5.35
CA LEU A 62 -9.53 -1.65 3.94
C LEU A 62 -8.52 -0.83 3.14
N LEU A 63 -7.73 -1.48 2.31
CA LEU A 63 -6.73 -0.86 1.43
C LEU A 63 -7.17 -1.03 -0.02
N LEU A 64 -7.21 0.06 -0.78
CA LEU A 64 -7.46 0.02 -2.22
C LEU A 64 -6.17 -0.25 -2.96
N GLU A 65 -6.22 -1.09 -3.99
CA GLU A 65 -5.13 -1.21 -4.95
C GLU A 65 -4.69 0.17 -5.44
N PRO A 66 -3.38 0.38 -5.67
CA PRO A 66 -2.83 1.71 -5.94
C PRO A 66 -3.40 2.33 -7.22
N ILE A 67 -3.71 3.62 -7.15
CA ILE A 67 -4.13 4.46 -8.27
C ILE A 67 -2.90 5.05 -8.92
N ASP A 68 -2.75 4.93 -10.23
CA ASP A 68 -1.64 5.53 -10.95
C ASP A 68 -1.66 7.06 -10.82
N LYS A 69 -0.57 7.62 -10.34
CA LYS A 69 -0.33 9.05 -10.24
C LYS A 69 1.15 9.33 -10.48
N PRO A 70 1.62 9.21 -11.73
CA PRO A 70 3.03 9.40 -12.05
C PRO A 70 3.56 10.72 -11.52
N ASN A 71 4.65 10.63 -10.78
CA ASN A 71 5.42 11.77 -10.31
C ASN A 71 6.90 11.35 -10.25
N ARG A 72 7.79 12.28 -10.56
CA ARG A 72 9.22 11.98 -10.70
C ARG A 72 10.03 12.24 -9.45
N SER A 73 9.50 13.01 -8.51
CA SER A 73 10.23 13.47 -7.33
C SER A 73 9.26 13.86 -6.23
N ASN A 74 9.64 13.59 -4.99
CA ASN A 74 8.90 14.02 -3.81
C ASN A 74 9.09 15.53 -3.52
N SER A 75 10.09 16.17 -4.10
CA SER A 75 10.32 17.62 -3.92
C SER A 75 9.15 18.49 -4.40
N GLY A 76 8.30 17.95 -5.29
CA GLY A 76 7.08 18.60 -5.76
C GLY A 76 5.86 18.41 -4.85
N PHE A 77 5.97 17.71 -3.72
CA PHE A 77 4.85 17.44 -2.82
C PHE A 77 4.52 18.64 -1.92
N THR A 78 4.31 19.79 -2.55
CA THR A 78 3.80 20.98 -1.86
C THR A 78 2.36 20.73 -1.36
N ALA A 79 1.93 21.49 -0.37
CA ALA A 79 0.56 21.39 0.17
C ALA A 79 -0.50 21.54 -0.94
N THR A 80 -0.30 22.47 -1.87
CA THR A 80 -1.22 22.69 -3.00
C THR A 80 -1.28 21.48 -3.92
N TYR A 81 -0.13 20.95 -4.34
CA TYR A 81 -0.07 19.77 -5.21
C TYR A 81 -0.72 18.54 -4.55
N VAL A 82 -0.36 18.27 -3.30
CA VAL A 82 -0.87 17.13 -2.53
C VAL A 82 -2.38 17.24 -2.36
N ARG A 83 -2.90 18.42 -1.99
CA ARG A 83 -4.35 18.63 -1.89
C ARG A 83 -5.05 18.37 -3.22
N GLN A 84 -4.58 18.96 -4.30
CA GLN A 84 -5.15 18.72 -5.63
C GLN A 84 -5.11 17.24 -6.01
N ALA A 85 -4.00 16.56 -5.76
CA ALA A 85 -3.86 15.14 -6.08
C ALA A 85 -4.78 14.26 -5.22
N LEU A 86 -4.85 14.48 -3.91
CA LEU A 86 -5.58 13.59 -2.99
C LEU A 86 -7.08 13.93 -2.87
N THR A 87 -7.51 15.12 -3.31
CA THR A 87 -8.95 15.46 -3.36
C THR A 87 -9.57 15.31 -4.74
N ALA A 88 -8.79 14.97 -5.77
CA ALA A 88 -9.33 14.67 -7.10
C ALA A 88 -10.24 13.43 -7.06
N PRO A 89 -11.34 13.42 -7.84
CA PRO A 89 -12.26 12.29 -7.89
C PRO A 89 -11.69 11.17 -8.78
N TYR A 90 -11.21 10.10 -8.18
CA TYR A 90 -10.68 8.93 -8.91
C TYR A 90 -11.73 7.85 -9.14
N PHE A 91 -12.69 7.71 -8.22
CA PHE A 91 -13.76 6.72 -8.32
C PHE A 91 -15.03 7.17 -7.57
N PRO A 92 -16.22 6.65 -7.94
CA PRO A 92 -17.46 6.99 -7.27
C PRO A 92 -17.45 6.61 -5.78
N GLY A 93 -17.95 7.50 -4.93
CA GLY A 93 -18.06 7.26 -3.49
C GLY A 93 -16.75 7.35 -2.71
N GLN A 94 -15.66 7.80 -3.32
CA GLN A 94 -14.33 7.91 -2.74
C GLN A 94 -14.32 8.52 -1.31
N PHE A 95 -15.11 9.57 -1.08
CA PHE A 95 -15.16 10.27 0.22
C PHE A 95 -16.33 9.85 1.11
N THR A 96 -17.32 9.14 0.58
CA THR A 96 -18.58 8.88 1.28
C THR A 96 -18.90 7.41 1.50
N ALA A 97 -18.60 6.55 0.52
CA ALA A 97 -18.93 5.14 0.60
C ALA A 97 -18.05 4.40 1.63
N LEU A 98 -18.64 3.41 2.30
CA LEU A 98 -17.88 2.41 3.06
C LEU A 98 -17.59 1.23 2.14
N PRO A 99 -16.33 0.99 1.77
CA PRO A 99 -15.99 -0.14 0.93
C PRO A 99 -16.13 -1.46 1.67
N ARG A 100 -16.11 -2.57 0.90
CA ARG A 100 -16.11 -3.93 1.44
C ARG A 100 -14.91 -4.70 0.90
N ASP A 101 -14.49 -5.72 1.62
CA ASP A 101 -13.47 -6.65 1.12
C ASP A 101 -13.87 -7.24 -0.23
N GLY A 102 -12.93 -7.28 -1.16
CA GLY A 102 -13.15 -7.76 -2.52
C GLY A 102 -13.94 -6.83 -3.44
N GLN A 103 -14.50 -5.73 -2.95
CA GLN A 103 -15.25 -4.79 -3.77
C GLN A 103 -14.34 -4.16 -4.83
N VAL A 104 -14.81 -4.16 -6.07
CA VAL A 104 -14.14 -3.49 -7.20
C VAL A 104 -14.78 -2.13 -7.45
N VAL A 105 -13.94 -1.11 -7.56
CA VAL A 105 -14.35 0.24 -7.96
C VAL A 105 -13.90 0.54 -9.38
N ARG A 106 -14.70 1.37 -10.10
CA ARG A 106 -14.37 1.84 -11.45
C ARG A 106 -13.57 3.13 -11.32
N ALA A 107 -12.24 3.01 -11.41
CA ALA A 107 -11.32 4.12 -11.62
C ALA A 107 -10.88 4.14 -13.09
N ALA A 108 -9.75 4.76 -13.43
CA ALA A 108 -9.18 4.68 -14.78
C ALA A 108 -8.96 3.21 -15.21
N GLN A 109 -8.66 2.35 -14.25
CA GLN A 109 -8.70 0.89 -14.35
C GLN A 109 -9.47 0.32 -13.15
N PRO A 110 -10.05 -0.90 -13.25
CA PRO A 110 -10.70 -1.53 -12.11
C PRO A 110 -9.73 -1.76 -10.97
N LEU A 111 -10.07 -1.33 -9.75
CA LEU A 111 -9.27 -1.47 -8.55
C LEU A 111 -10.08 -2.19 -7.47
N ARG A 112 -9.42 -3.05 -6.70
CA ARG A 112 -10.05 -3.87 -5.67
C ARG A 112 -9.67 -3.38 -4.27
N TRP A 113 -10.64 -3.44 -3.36
CA TRP A 113 -10.44 -3.24 -1.94
C TRP A 113 -10.05 -4.56 -1.25
N HIS A 114 -9.12 -4.49 -0.33
CA HIS A 114 -8.62 -5.62 0.46
C HIS A 114 -8.72 -5.31 1.95
N ALA A 115 -9.45 -6.13 2.68
CA ALA A 115 -9.51 -6.05 4.14
C ALA A 115 -8.32 -6.80 4.75
N LEU A 116 -7.48 -6.10 5.50
CA LEU A 116 -6.20 -6.61 6.02
C LEU A 116 -5.95 -6.13 7.45
N ASP A 117 -5.33 -6.98 8.24
CA ASP A 117 -4.73 -6.63 9.52
C ASP A 117 -3.21 -6.47 9.33
N SER A 118 -2.66 -5.29 9.62
CA SER A 118 -1.21 -5.11 9.68
C SER A 118 -0.62 -5.90 10.85
N THR A 119 0.51 -6.56 10.63
CA THR A 119 1.25 -7.27 11.68
C THR A 119 2.08 -6.32 12.53
N ASN A 120 2.36 -5.12 12.03
CA ASN A 120 3.11 -4.06 12.68
C ASN A 120 2.18 -2.91 13.12
N PHE A 121 2.71 -1.99 13.93
CA PHE A 121 2.02 -0.76 14.29
C PHE A 121 1.76 0.15 13.06
N ASP A 122 2.61 0.05 12.05
CA ASP A 122 2.49 0.76 10.77
C ASP A 122 1.96 -0.15 9.66
N VAL A 123 1.29 0.45 8.70
CA VAL A 123 0.68 -0.21 7.54
C VAL A 123 1.62 -0.07 6.36
N LYS A 124 2.21 -1.16 5.92
CA LYS A 124 3.23 -1.24 4.87
C LYS A 124 2.62 -1.20 3.46
N LEU A 125 2.27 0.00 2.96
CA LEU A 125 1.64 0.16 1.64
C LEU A 125 2.55 -0.30 0.49
N PHE A 126 3.87 -0.13 0.64
CA PHE A 126 4.84 -0.63 -0.33
C PHE A 126 4.75 -2.16 -0.46
N ASP A 127 4.74 -2.87 0.66
CA ASP A 127 4.63 -4.34 0.69
C ASP A 127 3.27 -4.80 0.15
N PHE A 128 2.19 -4.07 0.48
CA PHE A 128 0.86 -4.32 -0.05
C PHE A 128 0.84 -4.30 -1.58
N ALA A 129 1.31 -3.21 -2.20
CA ALA A 129 1.36 -3.10 -3.66
C ALA A 129 2.26 -4.16 -4.29
N LYS A 130 3.47 -4.37 -3.73
CA LYS A 130 4.43 -5.37 -4.19
C LYS A 130 3.85 -6.78 -4.15
N ALA A 131 3.15 -7.15 -3.08
CA ALA A 131 2.53 -8.47 -2.93
C ALA A 131 1.41 -8.72 -3.95
N LEU A 132 0.80 -7.66 -4.47
CA LEU A 132 -0.24 -7.75 -5.51
C LEU A 132 0.33 -7.61 -6.93
N GLY A 133 1.65 -7.46 -7.09
CA GLY A 133 2.28 -7.20 -8.39
C GLY A 133 1.88 -5.84 -8.98
N LYS A 134 1.54 -4.86 -8.14
CA LYS A 134 1.11 -3.52 -8.53
C LYS A 134 2.24 -2.50 -8.41
N PRO A 135 2.15 -1.37 -9.12
CA PRO A 135 3.12 -0.28 -8.97
C PRO A 135 3.24 0.20 -7.53
N THR A 136 4.48 0.41 -7.09
CA THR A 136 4.81 0.89 -5.74
C THR A 136 5.17 2.37 -5.72
N TYR A 137 5.49 2.94 -6.88
CA TYR A 137 5.91 4.33 -7.06
C TYR A 137 5.00 5.07 -8.04
N GLY A 138 4.88 6.38 -7.87
CA GLY A 138 4.01 7.19 -8.70
C GLY A 138 2.56 6.80 -8.55
N VAL A 139 2.11 6.60 -7.33
CA VAL A 139 0.78 6.07 -7.01
C VAL A 139 0.14 6.80 -5.83
N ILE A 140 -1.17 6.67 -5.72
CA ILE A 140 -1.95 7.06 -4.55
C ILE A 140 -2.56 5.79 -3.95
N PHE A 141 -2.41 5.63 -2.63
CA PHE A 141 -3.08 4.61 -1.84
C PHE A 141 -4.28 5.21 -1.09
N TRP A 142 -5.36 4.46 -1.00
CA TRP A 142 -6.51 4.78 -0.16
C TRP A 142 -6.67 3.73 0.93
N ALA A 143 -6.92 4.21 2.14
CA ALA A 143 -7.16 3.38 3.32
C ALA A 143 -8.44 3.82 4.02
N VAL A 144 -9.25 2.85 4.46
CA VAL A 144 -10.48 3.12 5.22
C VAL A 144 -10.55 2.16 6.40
N THR A 145 -10.90 2.68 7.58
CA THR A 145 -11.24 1.86 8.74
C THR A 145 -12.42 2.46 9.49
N ILE A 146 -13.13 1.62 10.20
CA ILE A 146 -14.19 2.02 11.12
C ILE A 146 -13.64 1.91 12.54
N VAL A 147 -13.81 2.99 13.31
CA VAL A 147 -13.49 3.01 14.74
C VAL A 147 -14.80 3.08 15.50
N ASP A 148 -15.13 2.02 16.22
CA ASP A 148 -16.29 1.96 17.08
C ASP A 148 -15.91 2.34 18.51
N SER A 149 -16.47 3.46 18.97
CA SER A 149 -16.18 4.00 20.29
C SER A 149 -17.27 3.60 21.27
N PRO A 150 -16.94 3.05 22.46
CA PRO A 150 -17.93 2.61 23.45
C PRO A 150 -18.76 3.78 24.03
N ARG A 151 -18.24 4.99 23.96
CA ARG A 151 -18.86 6.24 24.42
C ARG A 151 -18.42 7.42 23.57
N GLU A 152 -19.05 8.57 23.75
CA GLU A 152 -18.51 9.82 23.21
C GLU A 152 -17.21 10.17 23.95
N MET A 153 -16.14 10.46 23.18
CA MET A 153 -14.84 10.89 23.71
C MET A 153 -14.50 12.25 23.11
N ARG A 154 -14.52 13.27 23.96
CA ARG A 154 -14.16 14.65 23.57
C ARG A 154 -12.67 14.88 23.80
N ASP A 155 -12.18 15.96 23.19
CA ASP A 155 -10.80 16.43 23.35
C ASP A 155 -9.72 15.40 22.99
N VAL A 156 -10.06 14.41 22.15
CA VAL A 156 -9.07 13.47 21.61
C VAL A 156 -8.34 14.08 20.42
N ARG A 157 -7.17 13.56 20.10
CA ARG A 157 -6.42 13.92 18.90
C ARG A 157 -6.15 12.67 18.08
N MET A 158 -6.33 12.76 16.78
CA MET A 158 -5.82 11.76 15.86
C MET A 158 -4.36 12.06 15.58
N THR A 159 -3.49 11.09 15.79
CA THR A 159 -2.07 11.22 15.46
C THR A 159 -1.77 10.38 14.23
N VAL A 160 -0.94 10.89 13.36
CA VAL A 160 -0.56 10.23 12.11
C VAL A 160 0.93 10.36 11.87
N GLY A 161 1.55 9.24 11.53
CA GLY A 161 2.85 9.21 10.88
C GLY A 161 2.69 8.65 9.46
N SER A 162 3.43 9.16 8.50
CA SER A 162 3.39 8.68 7.12
C SER A 162 4.72 8.89 6.43
N ASN A 163 5.18 7.91 5.68
CA ASN A 163 6.13 8.15 4.62
C ASN A 163 5.42 8.88 3.49
N SER A 164 6.12 9.82 2.86
CA SER A 164 5.54 10.64 1.81
C SER A 164 4.37 11.53 2.31
N ALA A 165 3.63 12.13 1.42
CA ALA A 165 2.56 13.05 1.80
C ALA A 165 1.21 12.32 1.91
N SER A 166 0.35 12.78 2.85
CA SER A 166 -0.95 12.17 3.06
C SER A 166 -1.98 13.15 3.61
N ILE A 167 -3.26 12.86 3.40
CA ILE A 167 -4.39 13.58 4.00
C ILE A 167 -5.33 12.57 4.65
N TRP A 168 -5.85 12.93 5.80
CA TRP A 168 -6.69 12.07 6.64
C TRP A 168 -7.99 12.77 7.03
N TRP A 169 -9.08 12.03 6.95
CA TRP A 169 -10.42 12.50 7.25
C TRP A 169 -11.04 11.64 8.35
N LEU A 170 -11.62 12.31 9.35
CA LEU A 170 -12.46 11.67 10.37
C LEU A 170 -13.92 12.08 10.13
N ASN A 171 -14.80 11.11 9.93
CA ASN A 171 -16.22 11.32 9.67
C ASN A 171 -16.49 12.31 8.51
N GLY A 172 -15.66 12.27 7.47
CA GLY A 172 -15.74 13.13 6.29
C GLY A 172 -15.13 14.51 6.42
N LYS A 173 -14.66 14.90 7.61
CA LYS A 173 -13.94 16.16 7.84
C LYS A 173 -12.43 15.92 7.74
N GLU A 174 -11.72 16.72 6.93
CA GLU A 174 -10.26 16.71 6.92
C GLU A 174 -9.74 17.05 8.32
N THR A 175 -8.85 16.21 8.83
CA THR A 175 -8.41 16.26 10.23
C THR A 175 -6.89 16.38 10.34
N VAL A 176 -6.13 15.70 9.48
CA VAL A 176 -4.67 15.76 9.44
C VAL A 176 -4.19 15.83 7.99
N GLY A 177 -3.20 16.68 7.72
CA GLY A 177 -2.47 16.72 6.46
C GLY A 177 -0.97 16.70 6.72
N LEU A 178 -0.26 15.80 6.04
CA LEU A 178 1.19 15.72 6.03
C LEU A 178 1.65 16.06 4.60
N PHE A 179 2.50 17.05 4.47
CA PHE A 179 2.97 17.54 3.19
C PHE A 179 4.49 17.40 3.10
N ASN A 180 5.03 17.51 1.89
CA ASN A 180 6.43 17.32 1.56
C ASN A 180 6.89 15.84 1.63
N ASP A 181 8.14 15.63 1.23
CA ASP A 181 8.82 14.36 1.40
C ASP A 181 9.20 14.16 2.88
N ARG A 182 8.80 13.03 3.44
CA ARG A 182 9.02 12.76 4.87
C ARG A 182 9.31 11.28 5.11
N ARG A 183 10.00 11.04 6.20
CA ARG A 183 10.18 9.69 6.74
C ARG A 183 9.01 9.34 7.63
N MET A 184 8.76 8.04 7.78
CA MET A 184 7.82 7.54 8.76
C MET A 184 8.32 7.85 10.18
N VAL A 185 7.53 8.61 10.91
CA VAL A 185 7.74 8.94 12.33
C VAL A 185 6.41 8.72 13.04
N MET A 186 6.42 8.02 14.17
CA MET A 186 5.22 7.89 15.01
C MET A 186 4.78 9.25 15.52
N ASP A 187 3.45 9.50 15.46
CA ASP A 187 2.83 10.75 15.96
C ASP A 187 3.44 12.02 15.37
N ASP A 188 3.89 11.96 14.13
CA ASP A 188 4.56 13.06 13.44
C ASP A 188 3.68 14.32 13.38
N VAL A 189 2.38 14.12 13.11
CA VAL A 189 1.39 15.19 13.11
C VAL A 189 0.18 14.81 13.95
N LEU A 190 -0.21 15.72 14.85
CA LEU A 190 -1.41 15.64 15.65
C LEU A 190 -2.50 16.53 15.04
N SER A 191 -3.72 16.03 15.02
CA SER A 191 -4.89 16.85 14.68
C SER A 191 -5.15 17.94 15.72
N ASP A 192 -5.98 18.91 15.37
CA ASP A 192 -6.76 19.63 16.38
C ASP A 192 -7.55 18.66 17.24
N ARG A 193 -8.11 19.18 18.34
CA ARG A 193 -9.02 18.40 19.19
C ARG A 193 -10.26 18.00 18.40
N VAL A 194 -10.58 16.71 18.43
CA VAL A 194 -11.76 16.13 17.79
C VAL A 194 -12.60 15.37 18.79
N THR A 195 -13.81 15.00 18.38
CA THR A 195 -14.69 14.13 19.15
C THR A 195 -14.90 12.82 18.42
N LEU A 196 -14.57 11.71 19.06
CA LEU A 196 -15.08 10.41 18.65
C LEU A 196 -16.51 10.28 19.17
N ARG A 197 -17.45 10.10 18.24
CA ARG A 197 -18.85 9.84 18.58
C ARG A 197 -18.99 8.45 19.21
N LYS A 198 -19.95 8.26 20.12
CA LYS A 198 -20.33 6.91 20.53
C LYS A 198 -20.75 6.10 19.31
N GLY A 199 -20.27 4.87 19.22
CA GLY A 199 -20.47 3.99 18.06
C GLY A 199 -19.50 4.35 16.91
N ARG A 200 -19.99 4.23 15.69
CA ARG A 200 -19.20 4.22 14.46
C ARG A 200 -18.61 5.59 14.09
N ASN A 201 -17.31 5.60 13.96
CA ASN A 201 -16.53 6.69 13.35
C ASN A 201 -15.77 6.13 12.15
N VAL A 202 -15.65 6.89 11.08
CA VAL A 202 -14.98 6.45 9.85
C VAL A 202 -13.74 7.28 9.64
N ILE A 203 -12.59 6.60 9.54
CA ILE A 203 -11.34 7.21 9.13
C ILE A 203 -11.10 6.86 7.66
N ARG A 204 -10.73 7.86 6.87
CA ARG A 204 -10.17 7.69 5.52
C ARG A 204 -8.81 8.31 5.46
N GLY A 205 -7.90 7.68 4.75
CA GLY A 205 -6.57 8.20 4.48
C GLY A 205 -6.23 8.04 3.01
N ALA A 206 -5.55 9.04 2.47
CA ALA A 206 -4.95 8.96 1.16
C ALA A 206 -3.47 9.30 1.27
N VAL A 207 -2.61 8.44 0.72
CA VAL A 207 -1.15 8.59 0.74
C VAL A 207 -0.67 8.63 -0.69
N ILE A 208 0.04 9.70 -1.08
CA ILE A 208 0.68 9.79 -2.39
C ILE A 208 2.14 9.39 -2.24
N ASN A 209 2.60 8.48 -3.10
CA ASN A 209 3.97 8.02 -3.10
C ASN A 209 4.70 8.37 -4.40
N GLY A 210 5.86 9.02 -4.24
CA GLY A 210 6.85 9.13 -5.29
C GLY A 210 7.91 8.03 -5.15
N PRO A 211 9.17 8.29 -5.48
CA PRO A 211 10.27 7.38 -5.19
C PRO A 211 10.44 7.19 -3.68
N GLY A 212 10.44 5.95 -3.19
CA GLY A 212 10.67 5.62 -1.80
C GLY A 212 9.68 4.61 -1.24
N LEU A 213 9.72 4.42 0.08
CA LEU A 213 8.77 3.59 0.80
C LEU A 213 7.47 4.37 1.05
N SER A 214 6.37 3.66 1.25
CA SER A 214 5.10 4.22 1.65
C SER A 214 4.51 3.39 2.78
N ASP A 215 4.41 4.01 3.92
CA ASP A 215 3.86 3.42 5.14
C ASP A 215 3.07 4.50 5.86
N PHE A 216 2.15 4.11 6.73
CA PHE A 216 1.50 5.03 7.66
C PHE A 216 1.21 4.34 8.98
N CYS A 217 1.07 5.14 10.04
CA CYS A 217 0.46 4.71 11.29
C CYS A 217 -0.56 5.73 11.77
N VAL A 218 -1.61 5.24 12.43
CA VAL A 218 -2.68 6.10 12.98
C VAL A 218 -3.07 5.56 14.35
N ARG A 219 -3.23 6.47 15.30
CA ARG A 219 -3.85 6.20 16.59
C ARG A 219 -4.60 7.42 17.11
N PHE A 220 -5.34 7.23 18.17
CA PHE A 220 -5.92 8.33 18.94
C PHE A 220 -5.23 8.46 20.29
N VAL A 221 -5.08 9.69 20.74
CA VAL A 221 -4.61 10.01 22.09
C VAL A 221 -5.60 10.91 22.80
N ASP A 222 -5.68 10.79 24.13
CA ASP A 222 -6.51 11.65 24.98
C ASP A 222 -5.89 13.05 25.15
N ALA A 223 -6.54 13.89 25.96
CA ALA A 223 -6.07 15.25 26.25
C ALA A 223 -4.68 15.30 26.90
N ASN A 224 -4.23 14.21 27.52
CA ASN A 224 -2.94 14.06 28.19
C ASN A 224 -1.89 13.37 27.32
N GLY A 225 -2.22 13.05 26.05
CA GLY A 225 -1.34 12.34 25.13
C GLY A 225 -1.28 10.82 25.36
N ARG A 226 -2.18 10.23 26.16
CA ARG A 226 -2.23 8.79 26.42
C ARG A 226 -2.96 8.09 25.28
N PRO A 227 -2.45 6.93 24.79
CA PRO A 227 -3.13 6.17 23.76
C PRO A 227 -4.54 5.73 24.17
N ILE A 228 -5.49 5.82 23.23
CA ILE A 228 -6.86 5.32 23.40
C ILE A 228 -6.90 3.91 22.84
N THR A 229 -7.10 2.92 23.70
CA THR A 229 -7.13 1.49 23.37
C THR A 229 -8.51 0.85 23.54
N GLU A 230 -9.47 1.58 24.12
CA GLU A 230 -10.83 1.06 24.43
C GLU A 230 -11.78 1.05 23.21
N VAL A 231 -11.36 1.64 22.09
CA VAL A 231 -12.10 1.58 20.82
C VAL A 231 -11.92 0.22 20.13
N LYS A 232 -12.80 -0.11 19.21
CA LYS A 232 -12.66 -1.28 18.35
C LYS A 232 -12.52 -0.85 16.90
N THR A 233 -11.78 -1.60 16.10
CA THR A 233 -11.66 -1.38 14.66
C THR A 233 -12.39 -2.46 13.89
N ASP A 234 -13.10 -2.06 12.84
CA ASP A 234 -13.80 -2.96 11.92
C ASP A 234 -13.66 -2.47 10.48
N VAL A 235 -13.99 -3.34 9.54
CA VAL A 235 -13.97 -3.11 8.08
C VAL A 235 -15.30 -3.52 7.44
N ARG A 236 -16.38 -3.62 8.25
CA ARG A 236 -17.72 -4.04 7.82
C ARG A 236 -18.79 -3.01 8.12
#